data_13925bbbf1a1ef196c0f8e1805cca69a
#
_entry.id   13925bbbf1a1ef196c0f8e1805cca69a
#
_cell.length_a   1.000
_cell.length_b   1.000
_cell.length_c   1.000
_cell.angle_alpha   90.00
_cell.angle_beta   90.00
_cell.angle_gamma   90.00
#
_symmetry.space_group_name_H-M   'P 1'
#
loop_
_entity.id
_entity.type
_entity.pdbx_description
1 polymer ?
#
loop_
_entity_poly.entity_id
_entity_poly.type
_entity_poly.pdbx_seq_one_letter_code
_entity_poly.pdbx_strand_id
1 'polypeptide(L)'
;VVTFNDGSTVTYTYAADGTKLKTVHKTGSTTTTTDYCGNVVYENGVQKLLLTDEGYVTLSDSKYHYYLKDHQGNNRVVINQSGTVEETNHYYPFGGVFASSGNVQPYKYNGKELDAKKGVNWYDYGARHYDAVLGRFTTNDRFAEKYYSMSPYQYGANSPVGNIDVNGDSIRVYTETQSFGHTWISVGEGSNMTVYSYGRYNGTNKGPDRSSNSLGNGSGVLLKLMGDEAKAYNDKKAAGGMSVFVVTDVADEKVANILDEKFNMSTTMPDNPKSDYYNSSSARIIDEYKLTSNNCTTMVSDVLNKSGSNALKETRLQQTSNFGTWTTIPIVNRFILPISMQNHLVRISKPGGVVYKTR
;
A
#
# COMPACT_ATOMS: atom_id res chain seq x y z
N VAL A 1 -12.47 -6.27 -21.03
CA VAL A 1 -12.82 -5.51 -22.25
C VAL A 1 -14.18 -4.89 -22.03
N VAL A 2 -14.31 -3.58 -22.28
CA VAL A 2 -15.59 -2.86 -22.34
C VAL A 2 -15.96 -2.69 -23.82
N THR A 3 -17.16 -3.04 -24.18
CA THR A 3 -17.66 -2.90 -25.57
C THR A 3 -18.85 -1.95 -25.59
N PHE A 4 -18.84 -0.98 -26.47
CA PHE A 4 -19.91 0.01 -26.66
C PHE A 4 -20.85 -0.41 -27.78
N ASN A 5 -22.08 0.15 -27.79
CA ASN A 5 -23.08 -0.15 -28.78
C ASN A 5 -22.66 0.21 -30.21
N ASP A 6 -21.71 1.15 -30.36
CA ASP A 6 -21.17 1.55 -31.68
C ASP A 6 -19.99 0.65 -32.14
N GLY A 7 -19.71 -0.45 -31.42
CA GLY A 7 -18.60 -1.35 -31.71
C GLY A 7 -17.23 -0.86 -31.24
N SER A 8 -17.15 0.31 -30.60
CA SER A 8 -15.92 0.78 -29.94
C SER A 8 -15.58 -0.10 -28.76
N THR A 9 -14.30 -0.22 -28.42
CA THR A 9 -13.85 -1.04 -27.29
C THR A 9 -12.80 -0.34 -26.45
N VAL A 10 -12.78 -0.65 -25.15
CA VAL A 10 -11.66 -0.38 -24.26
C VAL A 10 -11.16 -1.71 -23.71
N THR A 11 -9.87 -1.96 -23.85
CA THR A 11 -9.21 -3.17 -23.36
C THR A 11 -8.14 -2.78 -22.36
N TYR A 12 -8.22 -3.32 -21.15
CA TYR A 12 -7.19 -3.17 -20.11
C TYR A 12 -6.39 -4.45 -20.01
N THR A 13 -5.07 -4.34 -19.88
CA THR A 13 -4.15 -5.45 -19.67
C THR A 13 -3.39 -5.22 -18.37
N TYR A 14 -3.43 -6.21 -17.50
CA TYR A 14 -2.74 -6.21 -16.21
C TYR A 14 -1.75 -7.36 -16.16
N ALA A 15 -0.67 -7.19 -15.41
CA ALA A 15 0.21 -8.29 -15.00
C ALA A 15 -0.49 -9.19 -13.97
N ALA A 16 0.13 -10.31 -13.66
CA ALA A 16 -0.42 -11.27 -12.68
C ALA A 16 -0.53 -10.71 -11.26
N ASP A 17 0.28 -9.70 -10.91
CA ASP A 17 0.28 -8.98 -9.65
C ASP A 17 -0.77 -7.84 -9.57
N GLY A 18 -1.52 -7.60 -10.67
CA GLY A 18 -2.50 -6.53 -10.77
C GLY A 18 -1.93 -5.20 -11.27
N THR A 19 -0.64 -5.13 -11.59
CA THR A 19 -0.03 -3.94 -12.19
C THR A 19 -0.60 -3.68 -13.58
N LYS A 20 -1.11 -2.47 -13.82
CA LYS A 20 -1.62 -2.06 -15.12
C LYS A 20 -0.47 -1.91 -16.12
N LEU A 21 -0.55 -2.65 -17.22
CA LEU A 21 0.47 -2.64 -18.26
C LEU A 21 0.05 -1.84 -19.47
N LYS A 22 -1.24 -1.92 -19.84
CA LYS A 22 -1.71 -1.33 -21.10
C LYS A 22 -3.20 -1.03 -21.07
N THR A 23 -3.58 0.07 -21.72
CA THR A 23 -4.96 0.36 -22.11
C THR A 23 -5.04 0.59 -23.62
N VAL A 24 -6.00 -0.02 -24.29
CA VAL A 24 -6.24 0.17 -25.70
C VAL A 24 -7.67 0.67 -25.91
N HIS A 25 -7.81 1.87 -26.44
CA HIS A 25 -9.09 2.45 -26.87
C HIS A 25 -9.20 2.33 -28.39
N LYS A 26 -10.24 1.64 -28.86
CA LYS A 26 -10.55 1.52 -30.29
C LYS A 26 -11.88 2.17 -30.59
N THR A 27 -11.90 3.16 -31.45
CA THR A 27 -13.10 3.89 -31.92
C THR A 27 -13.11 3.94 -33.42
N GLY A 28 -13.95 3.14 -34.05
CA GLY A 28 -13.95 2.96 -35.50
C GLY A 28 -12.58 2.42 -35.97
N SER A 29 -11.93 3.17 -36.85
CA SER A 29 -10.58 2.85 -37.36
C SER A 29 -9.45 3.40 -36.47
N THR A 30 -9.76 4.26 -35.51
CA THR A 30 -8.74 4.89 -34.66
C THR A 30 -8.46 4.03 -33.42
N THR A 31 -7.18 3.75 -33.19
CA THR A 31 -6.72 3.05 -32.01
C THR A 31 -5.75 3.93 -31.25
N THR A 32 -5.98 4.13 -29.97
CA THR A 32 -5.05 4.79 -29.04
C THR A 32 -4.58 3.76 -28.03
N THR A 33 -3.28 3.57 -27.93
CA THR A 33 -2.66 2.66 -26.97
C THR A 33 -1.92 3.47 -25.92
N THR A 34 -2.16 3.17 -24.66
CA THR A 34 -1.42 3.70 -23.50
C THR A 34 -0.67 2.55 -22.85
N ASP A 35 0.65 2.62 -22.77
CA ASP A 35 1.50 1.65 -22.09
C ASP A 35 2.06 2.26 -20.83
N TYR A 36 2.12 1.46 -19.75
CA TYR A 36 2.57 1.86 -18.41
C TYR A 36 3.85 1.12 -18.06
N CYS A 37 4.96 1.84 -17.89
CA CYS A 37 6.28 1.29 -17.56
C CYS A 37 6.77 1.93 -16.26
N GLY A 38 6.37 1.37 -15.11
CA GLY A 38 6.61 1.98 -13.82
C GLY A 38 5.92 3.35 -13.73
N ASN A 39 6.71 4.40 -13.54
CA ASN A 39 6.20 5.78 -13.49
C ASN A 39 6.23 6.52 -14.85
N VAL A 40 6.58 5.84 -15.94
CA VAL A 40 6.57 6.43 -17.29
C VAL A 40 5.34 5.93 -18.05
N VAL A 41 4.55 6.88 -18.57
CA VAL A 41 3.38 6.63 -19.41
C VAL A 41 3.70 6.93 -20.85
N TYR A 42 3.41 5.98 -21.74
CA TYR A 42 3.56 6.10 -23.19
C TYR A 42 2.18 6.20 -23.84
N GLU A 43 2.05 6.98 -24.86
CA GLU A 43 0.88 6.98 -25.73
C GLU A 43 1.31 6.71 -27.18
N ASN A 44 0.76 5.64 -27.79
CA ASN A 44 1.12 5.17 -29.13
C ASN A 44 2.64 4.98 -29.32
N GLY A 45 3.30 4.44 -28.29
CA GLY A 45 4.75 4.17 -28.30
C GLY A 45 5.64 5.39 -28.04
N VAL A 46 5.05 6.58 -27.81
CA VAL A 46 5.81 7.81 -27.51
C VAL A 46 5.72 8.08 -26.00
N GLN A 47 6.84 8.39 -25.37
CA GLN A 47 6.91 8.80 -23.97
C GLN A 47 6.12 10.10 -23.78
N LYS A 48 5.13 10.09 -22.88
CA LYS A 48 4.23 11.22 -22.67
C LYS A 48 4.42 11.86 -21.31
N LEU A 49 4.34 11.07 -20.24
CA LEU A 49 4.42 11.56 -18.87
C LEU A 49 5.44 10.76 -18.05
N LEU A 50 6.17 11.46 -17.20
CA LEU A 50 6.89 10.87 -16.07
C LEU A 50 6.14 11.27 -14.79
N LEU A 51 5.55 10.30 -14.11
CA LEU A 51 4.81 10.53 -12.88
C LEU A 51 5.75 10.67 -11.68
N THR A 52 5.43 11.59 -10.77
CA THR A 52 6.16 11.84 -9.53
C THR A 52 5.18 11.94 -8.35
N ASP A 53 5.67 11.90 -7.12
CA ASP A 53 4.82 12.05 -5.92
C ASP A 53 4.12 13.41 -5.86
N GLU A 54 4.77 14.45 -6.41
CA GLU A 54 4.29 15.84 -6.38
C GLU A 54 3.49 16.25 -7.63
N GLY A 55 3.48 15.41 -8.68
CA GLY A 55 2.83 15.74 -9.95
C GLY A 55 3.34 14.91 -11.12
N TYR A 56 3.71 15.56 -12.22
CA TYR A 56 4.27 14.88 -13.39
C TYR A 56 5.17 15.82 -14.22
N VAL A 57 5.95 15.20 -15.11
CA VAL A 57 6.72 15.90 -16.13
C VAL A 57 6.17 15.51 -17.49
N THR A 58 5.84 16.49 -18.34
CA THR A 58 5.59 16.24 -19.77
C THR A 58 6.90 15.99 -20.48
N LEU A 59 7.07 14.80 -21.07
CA LEU A 59 8.35 14.39 -21.67
C LEU A 59 8.60 14.98 -23.05
N SER A 60 7.57 15.53 -23.70
CA SER A 60 7.70 16.23 -24.98
C SER A 60 8.43 17.56 -24.89
N ASP A 61 8.32 18.28 -23.79
CA ASP A 61 8.88 19.61 -23.58
C ASP A 61 9.62 19.78 -22.24
N SER A 62 9.72 18.67 -21.47
CA SER A 62 10.40 18.60 -20.16
C SER A 62 9.87 19.58 -19.13
N LYS A 63 8.56 19.90 -19.17
CA LYS A 63 7.92 20.79 -18.20
C LYS A 63 7.39 20.06 -17.00
N TYR A 64 7.58 20.68 -15.83
CA TYR A 64 7.10 20.19 -14.55
C TYR A 64 5.69 20.71 -14.25
N HIS A 65 4.81 19.83 -13.77
CA HIS A 65 3.46 20.12 -13.34
C HIS A 65 3.27 19.58 -11.93
N TYR A 66 2.64 20.37 -11.06
CA TYR A 66 2.47 20.04 -9.64
C TYR A 66 1.00 19.90 -9.29
N TYR A 67 0.70 18.95 -8.42
CA TYR A 67 -0.63 18.72 -7.89
C TYR A 67 -0.82 19.42 -6.54
N LEU A 68 -1.85 20.24 -6.42
CA LEU A 68 -2.36 20.67 -5.12
C LEU A 68 -3.50 19.74 -4.75
N LYS A 69 -3.25 18.91 -3.74
CA LYS A 69 -4.14 17.84 -3.30
C LYS A 69 -4.89 18.25 -2.03
N ASP A 70 -6.10 17.74 -1.85
CA ASP A 70 -6.79 17.84 -0.57
C ASP A 70 -6.38 16.70 0.39
N HIS A 71 -7.04 16.64 1.56
CA HIS A 71 -6.75 15.67 2.62
C HIS A 71 -6.92 14.19 2.21
N GLN A 72 -7.63 13.93 1.12
CA GLN A 72 -7.84 12.58 0.58
C GLN A 72 -6.95 12.27 -0.62
N GLY A 73 -6.02 13.16 -0.98
CA GLY A 73 -5.16 13.00 -2.14
C GLY A 73 -5.86 13.30 -3.47
N ASN A 74 -7.05 13.94 -3.44
CA ASN A 74 -7.72 14.37 -4.67
C ASN A 74 -6.94 15.49 -5.33
N ASN A 75 -6.63 15.38 -6.62
CA ASN A 75 -5.97 16.42 -7.37
C ASN A 75 -6.96 17.58 -7.63
N ARG A 76 -6.87 18.62 -6.78
CA ARG A 76 -7.78 19.79 -6.83
C ARG A 76 -7.32 20.83 -7.84
N VAL A 77 -6.02 21.04 -7.93
CA VAL A 77 -5.44 22.04 -8.85
C VAL A 77 -4.17 21.45 -9.45
N VAL A 78 -3.96 21.68 -10.73
CA VAL A 78 -2.69 21.44 -11.42
C VAL A 78 -2.08 22.78 -11.78
N ILE A 79 -0.83 23.01 -11.38
CA ILE A 79 -0.06 24.20 -11.72
C ILE A 79 1.19 23.79 -12.49
N ASN A 80 1.62 24.59 -13.44
CA ASN A 80 2.89 24.39 -14.11
C ASN A 80 4.07 24.95 -13.30
N GLN A 81 5.29 24.76 -13.78
CA GLN A 81 6.52 25.24 -13.12
C GLN A 81 6.61 26.76 -12.96
N SER A 82 5.77 27.51 -13.66
CA SER A 82 5.68 28.99 -13.52
C SER A 82 4.59 29.42 -12.53
N GLY A 83 3.91 28.47 -11.88
CA GLY A 83 2.81 28.75 -10.95
C GLY A 83 1.46 29.05 -11.62
N THR A 84 1.36 28.89 -12.94
CA THR A 84 0.10 29.09 -13.65
C THR A 84 -0.83 27.90 -13.44
N VAL A 85 -2.09 28.17 -13.08
CA VAL A 85 -3.12 27.14 -12.96
C VAL A 85 -3.50 26.63 -14.35
N GLU A 86 -3.37 25.33 -14.57
CA GLU A 86 -3.68 24.66 -15.84
C GLU A 86 -4.96 23.82 -15.73
N GLU A 87 -5.28 23.38 -14.53
CA GLU A 87 -6.48 22.57 -14.27
C GLU A 87 -7.01 22.81 -12.86
N THR A 88 -8.32 22.84 -12.70
CA THR A 88 -9.00 22.79 -11.41
C THR A 88 -10.08 21.70 -11.44
N ASN A 89 -10.27 20.97 -10.34
CA ASN A 89 -11.28 19.95 -10.22
C ASN A 89 -12.05 20.08 -8.91
N HIS A 90 -13.37 19.95 -9.01
CA HIS A 90 -14.28 19.87 -7.88
C HIS A 90 -15.02 18.53 -7.93
N TYR A 91 -15.04 17.84 -6.78
CA TYR A 91 -15.58 16.49 -6.69
C TYR A 91 -16.80 16.44 -5.77
N TYR A 92 -17.80 15.64 -6.17
CA TYR A 92 -18.78 15.12 -5.23
C TYR A 92 -18.11 14.18 -4.23
N PRO A 93 -18.71 13.91 -3.06
CA PRO A 93 -18.13 13.05 -2.04
C PRO A 93 -17.61 11.71 -2.56
N PHE A 94 -18.33 11.08 -3.49
CA PHE A 94 -17.92 9.81 -4.13
C PHE A 94 -17.03 10.00 -5.36
N GLY A 95 -16.44 11.16 -5.59
CA GLY A 95 -15.39 11.36 -6.59
C GLY A 95 -15.89 11.73 -7.98
N GLY A 96 -17.19 11.82 -8.20
CA GLY A 96 -17.72 12.37 -9.44
C GLY A 96 -17.27 13.82 -9.61
N VAL A 97 -16.73 14.18 -10.78
CA VAL A 97 -16.34 15.56 -11.09
C VAL A 97 -17.59 16.34 -11.43
N PHE A 98 -17.94 17.38 -10.66
CA PHE A 98 -19.10 18.23 -10.95
C PHE A 98 -18.74 19.58 -11.58
N ALA A 99 -17.50 20.03 -11.41
CA ALA A 99 -16.99 21.22 -12.08
C ALA A 99 -15.47 21.07 -12.29
N SER A 100 -15.01 21.44 -13.47
CA SER A 100 -13.59 21.44 -13.80
C SER A 100 -13.26 22.55 -14.80
N SER A 101 -12.04 23.04 -14.75
CA SER A 101 -11.45 23.86 -15.80
C SER A 101 -10.15 23.22 -16.24
N GLY A 102 -9.90 23.14 -17.54
CA GLY A 102 -8.78 22.37 -18.09
C GLY A 102 -9.03 20.85 -18.03
N ASN A 103 -8.16 20.09 -18.68
CA ASN A 103 -8.13 18.63 -18.62
C ASN A 103 -6.77 18.18 -19.17
N VAL A 104 -5.70 18.52 -18.44
CA VAL A 104 -4.31 18.35 -18.91
C VAL A 104 -3.72 16.97 -18.58
N GLN A 105 -4.37 16.24 -17.68
CA GLN A 105 -3.92 14.94 -17.21
C GLN A 105 -5.10 14.08 -16.66
N PRO A 106 -4.98 12.75 -16.63
CA PRO A 106 -6.10 11.87 -16.26
C PRO A 106 -6.22 11.60 -14.76
N TYR A 107 -5.22 11.92 -13.93
CA TYR A 107 -5.19 11.57 -12.50
C TYR A 107 -6.02 12.57 -11.68
N LYS A 108 -7.13 12.13 -11.10
CA LYS A 108 -8.15 13.00 -10.48
C LYS A 108 -8.41 12.64 -9.00
N TYR A 109 -9.55 12.01 -8.72
CA TYR A 109 -10.01 11.63 -7.38
C TYR A 109 -9.05 10.59 -6.75
N ASN A 110 -8.63 10.82 -5.51
CA ASN A 110 -7.60 10.05 -4.78
C ASN A 110 -6.29 9.86 -5.57
N GLY A 111 -5.99 10.74 -6.53
CA GLY A 111 -4.85 10.58 -7.43
C GLY A 111 -4.98 9.44 -8.43
N LYS A 112 -6.15 8.80 -8.53
CA LYS A 112 -6.38 7.68 -9.45
C LYS A 112 -6.65 8.16 -10.87
N GLU A 113 -6.24 7.32 -11.83
CA GLU A 113 -6.47 7.59 -13.26
C GLU A 113 -7.95 7.44 -13.61
N LEU A 114 -8.52 8.51 -14.14
CA LEU A 114 -9.88 8.53 -14.69
C LEU A 114 -9.83 8.19 -16.18
N ASP A 115 -10.43 7.07 -16.57
CA ASP A 115 -10.70 6.79 -17.97
C ASP A 115 -12.01 7.48 -18.38
N ALA A 116 -11.88 8.69 -18.89
CA ALA A 116 -13.02 9.49 -19.37
C ALA A 116 -13.34 9.25 -20.86
N LYS A 117 -12.55 8.43 -21.56
CA LYS A 117 -12.73 8.18 -22.99
C LYS A 117 -14.05 7.45 -23.23
N LYS A 118 -14.80 7.89 -24.23
CA LYS A 118 -16.10 7.31 -24.58
C LYS A 118 -17.15 7.30 -23.46
N GLY A 119 -16.95 8.10 -22.39
CA GLY A 119 -17.91 8.17 -21.29
C GLY A 119 -17.86 6.97 -20.35
N VAL A 120 -16.78 6.18 -20.35
CA VAL A 120 -16.56 5.12 -19.34
C VAL A 120 -16.57 5.73 -17.94
N ASN A 121 -15.82 6.81 -17.72
CA ASN A 121 -15.74 7.57 -16.47
C ASN A 121 -15.43 6.71 -15.24
N TRP A 122 -14.61 5.67 -15.40
CA TRP A 122 -14.17 4.83 -14.31
C TRP A 122 -12.78 5.22 -13.82
N TYR A 123 -12.59 5.19 -12.51
CA TYR A 123 -11.29 5.30 -11.89
C TYR A 123 -10.63 3.94 -11.78
N ASP A 124 -9.35 3.86 -12.13
CA ASP A 124 -8.55 2.66 -11.93
C ASP A 124 -7.95 2.65 -10.53
N TYR A 125 -8.43 1.73 -9.68
CA TYR A 125 -7.89 1.48 -8.34
C TYR A 125 -6.90 0.31 -8.31
N GLY A 126 -6.47 -0.21 -9.47
CA GLY A 126 -5.60 -1.37 -9.59
C GLY A 126 -6.38 -2.68 -9.53
N ALA A 127 -6.76 -3.13 -8.34
CA ALA A 127 -7.53 -4.37 -8.19
C ALA A 127 -8.93 -4.30 -8.80
N ARG A 128 -9.56 -3.12 -8.82
CA ARG A 128 -10.93 -2.90 -9.31
C ARG A 128 -11.05 -1.56 -10.03
N HIS A 129 -12.01 -1.48 -10.96
CA HIS A 129 -12.47 -0.19 -11.48
C HIS A 129 -13.60 0.36 -10.61
N TYR A 130 -13.58 1.66 -10.38
CA TYR A 130 -14.55 2.37 -9.56
C TYR A 130 -15.40 3.32 -10.41
N ASP A 131 -16.69 3.19 -10.28
CA ASP A 131 -17.68 4.08 -10.90
C ASP A 131 -18.11 5.14 -9.88
N ALA A 132 -17.65 6.37 -10.08
CA ALA A 132 -17.95 7.48 -9.17
C ALA A 132 -19.39 7.98 -9.27
N VAL A 133 -20.10 7.70 -10.38
CA VAL A 133 -21.52 8.06 -10.54
C VAL A 133 -22.39 7.14 -9.68
N LEU A 134 -22.06 5.85 -9.65
CA LEU A 134 -22.74 4.87 -8.83
C LEU A 134 -22.22 4.86 -7.37
N GLY A 135 -21.04 5.43 -7.13
CA GLY A 135 -20.36 5.37 -5.84
C GLY A 135 -19.92 3.95 -5.46
N ARG A 136 -19.61 3.11 -6.47
CA ARG A 136 -19.38 1.67 -6.30
C ARG A 136 -18.26 1.16 -7.20
N PHE A 137 -17.62 0.06 -6.78
CA PHE A 137 -16.76 -0.72 -7.66
C PHE A 137 -17.58 -1.49 -8.70
N THR A 138 -16.99 -1.72 -9.86
CA THR A 138 -17.63 -2.42 -11.00
C THR A 138 -17.63 -3.93 -10.86
N THR A 139 -16.79 -4.46 -9.95
CA THR A 139 -16.67 -5.89 -9.66
C THR A 139 -16.80 -6.14 -8.18
N ASN A 140 -17.15 -7.38 -7.81
CA ASN A 140 -17.17 -7.83 -6.42
C ASN A 140 -15.81 -7.61 -5.77
N ASP A 141 -15.84 -7.21 -4.50
CA ASP A 141 -14.67 -7.34 -3.64
C ASP A 141 -14.33 -8.83 -3.53
N ARG A 142 -13.11 -9.19 -3.87
CA ARG A 142 -12.65 -10.58 -3.71
C ARG A 142 -12.64 -11.02 -2.23
N PHE A 143 -12.83 -10.07 -1.30
CA PHE A 143 -12.91 -10.28 0.14
C PHE A 143 -14.30 -10.06 0.71
N ALA A 144 -15.33 -10.01 -0.11
CA ALA A 144 -16.72 -9.83 0.30
C ALA A 144 -17.14 -10.76 1.43
N GLU A 145 -16.60 -11.98 1.44
CA GLU A 145 -16.85 -12.99 2.49
C GLU A 145 -16.36 -12.57 3.90
N LYS A 146 -15.49 -11.55 4.01
CA LYS A 146 -15.04 -11.01 5.30
C LYS A 146 -15.90 -9.87 5.81
N TYR A 147 -16.75 -9.31 4.97
CA TYR A 147 -17.54 -8.11 5.23
C TYR A 147 -19.03 -8.36 5.00
N TYR A 148 -19.59 -9.42 5.62
CA TYR A 148 -20.99 -9.81 5.45
C TYR A 148 -22.02 -8.72 5.71
N SER A 149 -21.67 -7.69 6.47
CA SER A 149 -22.55 -6.54 6.76
C SER A 149 -22.49 -5.45 5.68
N MET A 150 -21.61 -5.58 4.69
CA MET A 150 -21.41 -4.56 3.67
C MET A 150 -21.60 -5.15 2.27
N SER A 151 -22.01 -4.30 1.33
CA SER A 151 -22.10 -4.68 -0.08
C SER A 151 -20.72 -5.03 -0.62
N PRO A 152 -20.53 -6.11 -1.40
CA PRO A 152 -19.27 -6.44 -2.03
C PRO A 152 -18.78 -5.42 -3.05
N TYR A 153 -19.63 -4.48 -3.44
CA TYR A 153 -19.32 -3.40 -4.40
C TYR A 153 -19.07 -2.05 -3.70
N GLN A 154 -19.15 -1.98 -2.37
CA GLN A 154 -19.07 -0.72 -1.64
C GLN A 154 -17.69 -0.06 -1.78
N TYR A 155 -17.65 1.26 -1.70
CA TYR A 155 -16.46 2.09 -1.63
C TYR A 155 -16.35 2.72 -0.23
N GLY A 156 -15.17 2.58 0.39
CA GLY A 156 -14.83 3.27 1.64
C GLY A 156 -15.83 3.09 2.78
N ALA A 157 -16.47 1.90 2.91
CA ALA A 157 -17.53 1.62 3.88
C ALA A 157 -18.72 2.61 3.79
N ASN A 158 -19.06 3.10 2.59
CA ASN A 158 -20.03 4.15 2.32
C ASN A 158 -19.77 5.49 3.05
N SER A 159 -18.53 5.76 3.42
CA SER A 159 -18.08 7.01 4.05
C SER A 159 -16.95 7.65 3.23
N PRO A 160 -17.23 8.14 2.01
CA PRO A 160 -16.20 8.54 1.04
C PRO A 160 -15.42 9.79 1.44
N VAL A 161 -15.92 10.57 2.42
CA VAL A 161 -15.21 11.75 2.94
C VAL A 161 -14.25 11.38 4.07
N GLY A 162 -14.56 10.31 4.81
CA GLY A 162 -13.75 9.83 5.93
C GLY A 162 -12.79 8.69 5.55
N ASN A 163 -13.09 7.96 4.48
CA ASN A 163 -12.39 6.76 4.08
C ASN A 163 -11.93 6.83 2.63
N ILE A 164 -10.75 6.30 2.37
CA ILE A 164 -10.20 6.10 1.04
C ILE A 164 -9.95 4.60 0.86
N ASP A 165 -10.30 4.06 -0.30
CA ASP A 165 -9.77 2.79 -0.74
C ASP A 165 -8.45 3.06 -1.50
N VAL A 166 -7.32 2.59 -1.01
CA VAL A 166 -6.02 2.97 -1.57
C VAL A 166 -5.74 2.25 -2.89
N ASN A 167 -6.01 0.94 -2.95
CA ASN A 167 -5.76 0.11 -4.14
C ASN A 167 -6.82 -0.96 -4.39
N GLY A 168 -7.98 -0.87 -3.74
CA GLY A 168 -8.92 -1.98 -3.71
C GLY A 168 -8.45 -3.15 -2.82
N ASP A 169 -7.33 -2.99 -2.09
CA ASP A 169 -6.70 -3.92 -1.14
C ASP A 169 -6.08 -3.15 0.02
N SER A 170 -5.62 -3.85 1.08
CA SER A 170 -5.15 -3.18 2.30
C SER A 170 -3.92 -3.87 2.89
N ILE A 171 -2.97 -3.04 3.35
CA ILE A 171 -1.84 -3.50 4.17
C ILE A 171 -2.35 -3.86 5.55
N ARG A 172 -1.92 -5.02 6.07
CA ARG A 172 -2.21 -5.44 7.44
C ARG A 172 -0.96 -5.59 8.26
N VAL A 173 -0.97 -4.96 9.42
CA VAL A 173 0.02 -5.15 10.48
C VAL A 173 -0.57 -6.07 11.53
N TYR A 174 0.14 -7.13 11.81
CA TYR A 174 -0.24 -8.13 12.80
C TYR A 174 0.65 -8.01 14.02
N THR A 175 0.06 -8.10 15.19
CA THR A 175 0.80 -8.11 16.45
C THR A 175 0.31 -9.24 17.33
N GLU A 176 1.24 -10.06 17.80
CA GLU A 176 1.06 -11.08 18.82
C GLU A 176 1.84 -10.64 20.06
N THR A 177 1.21 -10.67 21.24
CA THR A 177 1.83 -10.13 22.46
C THR A 177 2.09 -11.19 23.53
N GLN A 178 1.81 -12.46 23.24
CA GLN A 178 2.12 -13.58 24.14
C GLN A 178 3.61 -13.86 24.13
N SER A 179 4.20 -14.19 25.29
CA SER A 179 5.63 -14.40 25.49
C SER A 179 6.43 -13.14 25.08
N PHE A 180 7.40 -13.30 24.19
CA PHE A 180 8.16 -12.16 23.63
C PHE A 180 7.39 -11.41 22.54
N GLY A 181 6.28 -11.97 22.09
CA GLY A 181 5.45 -11.41 21.02
C GLY A 181 6.08 -11.53 19.63
N HIS A 182 5.31 -11.16 18.64
CA HIS A 182 5.74 -11.10 17.24
C HIS A 182 4.97 -10.03 16.47
N THR A 183 5.62 -9.46 15.45
CA THR A 183 4.98 -8.49 14.55
C THR A 183 5.36 -8.85 13.13
N TRP A 184 4.36 -8.83 12.23
CA TRP A 184 4.56 -9.07 10.80
C TRP A 184 3.58 -8.25 9.98
N ILE A 185 3.78 -8.23 8.68
CA ILE A 185 2.98 -7.46 7.75
C ILE A 185 2.48 -8.36 6.62
N SER A 186 1.27 -8.14 6.15
CA SER A 186 0.85 -8.68 4.87
C SER A 186 0.44 -7.56 3.93
N VAL A 187 0.68 -7.80 2.66
CA VAL A 187 0.20 -6.98 1.54
C VAL A 187 -0.68 -7.86 0.66
N GLY A 188 -1.67 -7.25 0.05
CA GLY A 188 -2.68 -7.99 -0.70
C GLY A 188 -3.53 -8.89 0.19
N GLU A 189 -4.37 -9.69 -0.43
CA GLU A 189 -5.31 -10.56 0.26
C GLU A 189 -5.66 -11.83 -0.55
N GLY A 190 -6.31 -12.81 0.12
CA GLY A 190 -6.74 -14.04 -0.52
C GLY A 190 -5.58 -14.81 -1.17
N SER A 191 -5.75 -15.23 -2.41
CA SER A 191 -4.72 -15.93 -3.18
C SER A 191 -3.52 -15.07 -3.57
N ASN A 192 -3.66 -13.74 -3.52
CA ASN A 192 -2.58 -12.78 -3.82
C ASN A 192 -1.95 -12.21 -2.54
N MET A 193 -2.35 -12.70 -1.37
CA MET A 193 -1.74 -12.26 -0.12
C MET A 193 -0.28 -12.71 -0.06
N THR A 194 0.60 -11.77 0.28
CA THR A 194 1.98 -12.05 0.63
C THR A 194 2.20 -11.65 2.08
N VAL A 195 2.68 -12.58 2.89
CA VAL A 195 3.10 -12.34 4.28
C VAL A 195 4.59 -12.17 4.31
N TYR A 196 5.03 -11.08 4.93
CA TYR A 196 6.42 -10.84 5.25
C TYR A 196 6.62 -10.89 6.76
N SER A 197 7.42 -11.83 7.20
CA SER A 197 7.70 -12.04 8.62
C SER A 197 9.19 -12.15 8.86
N TYR A 198 9.73 -11.31 9.73
CA TYR A 198 11.15 -11.29 10.06
C TYR A 198 11.38 -11.86 11.46
N GLY A 199 12.31 -12.81 11.57
CA GLY A 199 12.56 -13.49 12.84
C GLY A 199 13.75 -14.44 12.79
N ARG A 200 13.93 -15.19 13.87
CA ARG A 200 14.98 -16.23 13.98
C ARG A 200 14.49 -17.58 13.45
N TYR A 201 14.15 -17.64 12.17
CA TYR A 201 13.61 -18.84 11.55
C TYR A 201 14.68 -19.86 11.10
N ASN A 202 15.95 -19.65 11.41
CA ASN A 202 17.02 -20.61 11.12
C ASN A 202 17.20 -21.70 12.21
N GLY A 203 16.11 -22.11 12.89
CA GLY A 203 16.11 -23.26 13.77
C GLY A 203 16.67 -23.08 15.17
N THR A 204 16.52 -21.94 15.77
CA THR A 204 17.18 -21.54 17.03
C THR A 204 16.54 -22.06 18.32
N ASN A 205 15.39 -22.72 18.28
CA ASN A 205 14.67 -23.03 19.52
C ASN A 205 15.17 -24.27 20.29
N LYS A 206 16.07 -25.10 19.73
CA LYS A 206 16.60 -26.31 20.43
C LYS A 206 18.00 -26.75 19.95
N GLY A 207 18.78 -25.88 19.28
CA GLY A 207 20.12 -26.25 18.81
C GLY A 207 21.25 -25.91 19.80
N PRO A 208 22.48 -26.41 19.54
CA PRO A 208 23.65 -26.11 20.36
C PRO A 208 24.06 -24.62 20.39
N ASP A 209 23.45 -23.75 19.57
CA ASP A 209 23.61 -22.30 19.66
C ASP A 209 23.04 -21.67 20.94
N ARG A 210 22.56 -22.46 21.89
CA ARG A 210 22.43 -22.04 23.29
C ARG A 210 23.73 -21.57 23.92
N SER A 211 24.86 -21.78 23.25
CA SER A 211 26.17 -21.35 23.73
C SER A 211 26.49 -19.87 23.48
N SER A 212 25.77 -19.20 22.59
CA SER A 212 25.84 -17.75 22.53
C SER A 212 24.96 -17.19 23.65
N ASN A 213 25.59 -16.72 24.70
CA ASN A 213 24.99 -15.98 25.83
C ASN A 213 24.26 -14.71 25.45
N SER A 214 23.85 -14.56 24.22
CA SER A 214 23.17 -13.38 23.73
C SER A 214 21.66 -13.63 23.78
N LEU A 215 21.00 -12.92 24.65
CA LEU A 215 19.58 -12.75 24.77
C LEU A 215 18.90 -12.57 23.38
N GLY A 216 18.65 -13.68 22.70
CA GLY A 216 17.84 -13.70 21.52
C GLY A 216 18.49 -13.27 20.20
N ASN A 217 19.82 -13.17 20.07
CA ASN A 217 20.48 -12.89 18.79
C ASN A 217 20.64 -14.16 17.93
N GLY A 218 20.77 -13.99 16.61
CA GLY A 218 20.95 -15.09 15.68
C GLY A 218 20.77 -14.65 14.23
N SER A 219 20.71 -15.60 13.28
CA SER A 219 20.43 -15.29 11.88
C SER A 219 19.07 -14.64 11.73
N GLY A 220 19.02 -13.44 11.16
CA GLY A 220 17.81 -12.72 10.82
C GLY A 220 17.24 -13.22 9.51
N VAL A 221 16.14 -13.97 9.58
CA VAL A 221 15.49 -14.57 8.43
C VAL A 221 14.23 -13.77 8.07
N LEU A 222 14.15 -13.32 6.85
CA LEU A 222 12.93 -12.74 6.27
C LEU A 222 12.20 -13.83 5.50
N LEU A 223 10.95 -14.08 5.88
CA LEU A 223 10.02 -14.93 5.15
C LEU A 223 9.23 -14.09 4.16
N LYS A 224 9.03 -14.62 2.96
CA LYS A 224 8.10 -14.15 1.95
C LYS A 224 7.19 -15.32 1.56
N LEU A 225 6.02 -15.38 2.19
CA LEU A 225 5.04 -16.45 2.00
C LEU A 225 3.90 -15.93 1.13
N MET A 226 3.48 -16.69 0.13
CA MET A 226 2.48 -16.25 -0.85
C MET A 226 1.27 -17.19 -0.87
N GLY A 227 0.09 -16.65 -1.16
CA GLY A 227 -1.13 -17.42 -1.36
C GLY A 227 -1.47 -18.33 -0.18
N ASP A 228 -1.55 -19.63 -0.42
CA ASP A 228 -1.92 -20.63 0.59
C ASP A 228 -0.89 -20.73 1.74
N GLU A 229 0.41 -20.56 1.46
CA GLU A 229 1.43 -20.50 2.52
C GLU A 229 1.23 -19.29 3.44
N ALA A 230 0.93 -18.13 2.87
CA ALA A 230 0.62 -16.91 3.63
C ALA A 230 -0.63 -17.10 4.50
N LYS A 231 -1.67 -17.68 3.92
CA LYS A 231 -2.90 -18.01 4.65
C LYS A 231 -2.64 -18.97 5.80
N ALA A 232 -1.95 -20.09 5.55
CA ALA A 232 -1.64 -21.07 6.57
C ALA A 232 -0.80 -20.49 7.72
N TYR A 233 0.15 -19.59 7.40
CA TYR A 233 0.93 -18.88 8.40
C TYR A 233 0.02 -18.02 9.31
N ASN A 234 -0.84 -17.20 8.73
CA ASN A 234 -1.75 -16.32 9.48
C ASN A 234 -2.77 -17.14 10.30
N ASP A 235 -3.32 -18.23 9.75
CA ASP A 235 -4.26 -19.10 10.46
C ASP A 235 -3.59 -19.76 11.68
N LYS A 236 -2.34 -20.24 11.53
CA LYS A 236 -1.53 -20.80 12.63
C LYS A 236 -1.30 -19.76 13.73
N LYS A 237 -1.02 -18.51 13.35
CA LYS A 237 -0.81 -17.41 14.28
C LYS A 237 -2.08 -16.93 14.96
N ALA A 238 -3.21 -16.97 14.26
CA ALA A 238 -4.51 -16.58 14.81
C ALA A 238 -4.93 -17.44 16.01
N ALA A 239 -4.55 -18.72 16.03
CA ALA A 239 -4.82 -19.62 17.15
C ALA A 239 -4.10 -19.18 18.46
N GLY A 240 -3.01 -18.43 18.36
CA GLY A 240 -2.25 -17.87 19.50
C GLY A 240 -2.79 -16.54 20.05
N GLY A 241 -3.81 -15.97 19.42
CA GLY A 241 -4.37 -14.64 19.75
C GLY A 241 -3.51 -13.50 19.22
N MET A 242 -3.93 -12.94 18.10
CA MET A 242 -3.28 -11.79 17.47
C MET A 242 -4.24 -10.61 17.34
N SER A 243 -3.70 -9.41 17.25
CA SER A 243 -4.43 -8.22 16.80
C SER A 243 -4.04 -7.89 15.36
N VAL A 244 -5.02 -7.52 14.55
CA VAL A 244 -4.83 -7.15 13.16
C VAL A 244 -5.22 -5.69 12.96
N PHE A 245 -4.31 -4.92 12.38
CA PHE A 245 -4.49 -3.50 12.09
C PHE A 245 -4.33 -3.28 10.59
N VAL A 246 -5.31 -2.66 9.97
CA VAL A 246 -5.25 -2.25 8.57
C VAL A 246 -4.67 -0.85 8.50
N VAL A 247 -3.66 -0.68 7.65
CA VAL A 247 -3.03 0.61 7.34
C VAL A 247 -3.50 1.03 5.95
N THR A 248 -4.08 2.22 5.85
CA THR A 248 -4.83 2.66 4.67
C THR A 248 -4.19 3.81 3.90
N ASP A 249 -3.10 4.38 4.39
CA ASP A 249 -2.50 5.60 3.84
C ASP A 249 -1.25 5.34 2.99
N VAL A 250 -0.97 4.09 2.67
CA VAL A 250 0.16 3.71 1.83
C VAL A 250 -0.22 2.54 0.92
N ALA A 251 0.25 2.58 -0.31
CA ALA A 251 -0.02 1.54 -1.29
C ALA A 251 0.69 0.22 -0.95
N ASP A 252 0.00 -0.90 -1.15
CA ASP A 252 0.51 -2.27 -0.97
C ASP A 252 1.80 -2.49 -1.75
N GLU A 253 1.84 -2.04 -3.00
CA GLU A 253 3.01 -2.15 -3.87
C GLU A 253 4.24 -1.47 -3.28
N LYS A 254 4.10 -0.28 -2.69
CA LYS A 254 5.22 0.45 -2.10
C LYS A 254 5.82 -0.31 -0.91
N VAL A 255 4.97 -0.91 -0.09
CA VAL A 255 5.40 -1.74 1.05
C VAL A 255 5.99 -3.05 0.57
N ALA A 256 5.35 -3.70 -0.43
CA ALA A 256 5.86 -4.92 -1.05
C ALA A 256 7.25 -4.69 -1.67
N ASN A 257 7.45 -3.61 -2.43
CA ASN A 257 8.74 -3.30 -3.06
C ASN A 257 9.86 -3.12 -2.02
N ILE A 258 9.61 -2.41 -0.92
CA ILE A 258 10.60 -2.26 0.16
C ILE A 258 10.98 -3.61 0.77
N LEU A 259 10.00 -4.50 0.96
CA LEU A 259 10.22 -5.82 1.55
C LEU A 259 10.86 -6.79 0.56
N ASP A 260 10.50 -6.70 -0.71
CA ASP A 260 11.08 -7.49 -1.80
C ASP A 260 12.52 -7.09 -2.07
N GLU A 261 12.85 -5.81 -2.04
CA GLU A 261 14.25 -5.36 -2.08
C GLU A 261 15.06 -6.02 -0.96
N LYS A 262 14.55 -5.96 0.28
CA LYS A 262 15.22 -6.60 1.42
C LYS A 262 15.36 -8.12 1.25
N PHE A 263 14.33 -8.80 0.78
CA PHE A 263 14.34 -10.23 0.54
C PHE A 263 15.36 -10.61 -0.55
N ASN A 264 15.43 -9.83 -1.62
CA ASN A 264 16.30 -10.08 -2.78
C ASN A 264 17.75 -9.62 -2.56
N MET A 265 18.05 -8.87 -1.49
CA MET A 265 19.43 -8.52 -1.11
C MET A 265 20.28 -9.74 -0.74
N SER A 266 19.65 -10.86 -0.42
CA SER A 266 20.34 -12.09 -0.06
C SER A 266 19.79 -13.29 -0.84
N THR A 267 20.67 -14.19 -1.24
CA THR A 267 20.33 -15.49 -1.81
C THR A 267 20.47 -16.63 -0.80
N THR A 268 20.95 -16.33 0.40
CA THR A 268 21.24 -17.32 1.44
C THR A 268 19.94 -17.81 2.08
N MET A 269 19.66 -19.08 1.95
CA MET A 269 18.52 -19.75 2.60
C MET A 269 18.91 -20.23 4.01
N PRO A 270 17.92 -20.46 4.89
CA PRO A 270 18.16 -21.12 6.16
C PRO A 270 18.83 -22.49 5.97
N ASP A 271 19.99 -22.67 6.59
CA ASP A 271 20.86 -23.84 6.42
C ASP A 271 20.82 -24.84 7.59
N ASN A 272 20.06 -24.52 8.64
CA ASN A 272 19.87 -25.42 9.76
C ASN A 272 18.77 -26.47 9.47
N PRO A 273 19.09 -27.79 9.43
CA PRO A 273 18.11 -28.84 9.15
C PRO A 273 16.93 -28.90 10.15
N LYS A 274 17.03 -28.22 11.30
CA LYS A 274 15.96 -28.15 12.30
C LYS A 274 15.01 -26.95 12.09
N SER A 275 15.28 -26.13 11.09
CA SER A 275 14.40 -25.03 10.71
C SER A 275 13.18 -25.57 9.95
N ASP A 276 11.99 -25.04 10.27
CA ASP A 276 10.80 -25.26 9.46
C ASP A 276 10.96 -24.73 8.03
N TYR A 277 11.95 -23.86 7.80
CA TYR A 277 12.26 -23.20 6.52
C TYR A 277 13.64 -23.63 5.96
N TYR A 278 14.13 -24.79 6.34
CA TYR A 278 15.40 -25.33 5.83
C TYR A 278 15.40 -25.41 4.30
N ASN A 279 16.39 -24.76 3.67
CA ASN A 279 16.52 -24.66 2.21
C ASN A 279 15.23 -24.15 1.49
N SER A 280 14.36 -23.43 2.19
CA SER A 280 13.13 -22.92 1.58
C SER A 280 13.41 -21.71 0.70
N SER A 281 12.83 -21.73 -0.51
CA SER A 281 12.85 -20.58 -1.41
C SER A 281 12.03 -19.38 -0.89
N SER A 282 11.10 -19.62 0.07
CA SER A 282 10.28 -18.60 0.72
C SER A 282 11.00 -17.92 1.89
N ALA A 283 12.29 -18.18 2.12
CA ALA A 283 13.05 -17.65 3.25
C ALA A 283 14.46 -17.20 2.83
N ARG A 284 14.93 -16.09 3.41
CA ARG A 284 16.30 -15.58 3.20
C ARG A 284 16.91 -15.12 4.53
N ILE A 285 18.17 -15.50 4.77
CA ILE A 285 18.98 -14.90 5.83
C ILE A 285 19.46 -13.55 5.28
N ILE A 286 18.95 -12.46 5.83
CA ILE A 286 19.24 -11.11 5.31
C ILE A 286 20.24 -10.33 6.15
N ASP A 287 20.32 -10.61 7.46
CA ASP A 287 21.21 -9.94 8.40
C ASP A 287 21.28 -10.71 9.75
N GLU A 288 21.75 -10.02 10.81
CA GLU A 288 21.74 -10.53 12.18
C GLU A 288 20.49 -10.03 12.93
N TYR A 289 19.68 -10.96 13.43
CA TYR A 289 18.57 -10.65 14.33
C TYR A 289 19.10 -10.28 15.72
N LYS A 290 18.64 -9.13 16.24
CA LYS A 290 18.95 -8.64 17.60
C LYS A 290 17.67 -8.25 18.31
N LEU A 291 17.34 -8.91 19.41
CA LEU A 291 16.08 -8.70 20.13
C LEU A 291 15.82 -7.23 20.49
N THR A 292 16.87 -6.47 20.78
CA THR A 292 16.79 -5.09 21.27
C THR A 292 16.89 -4.01 20.20
N SER A 293 17.26 -4.33 18.96
CA SER A 293 17.56 -3.30 17.95
C SER A 293 17.23 -3.66 16.51
N ASN A 294 17.22 -4.96 16.16
CA ASN A 294 16.94 -5.45 14.82
C ASN A 294 16.08 -6.71 14.89
N ASN A 295 14.79 -6.55 15.04
CA ASN A 295 13.82 -7.62 15.28
C ASN A 295 12.55 -7.46 14.42
N CYS A 296 11.57 -8.32 14.60
CA CYS A 296 10.32 -8.30 13.84
C CYS A 296 9.60 -6.94 13.91
N THR A 297 9.54 -6.33 15.09
CA THR A 297 8.83 -5.04 15.29
C THR A 297 9.58 -3.88 14.68
N THR A 298 10.93 -3.86 14.79
CA THR A 298 11.74 -2.82 14.15
C THR A 298 11.66 -2.92 12.63
N MET A 299 11.63 -4.14 12.07
CA MET A 299 11.44 -4.36 10.63
C MET A 299 10.13 -3.74 10.14
N VAL A 300 9.01 -4.03 10.80
CA VAL A 300 7.70 -3.46 10.43
C VAL A 300 7.70 -1.95 10.61
N SER A 301 8.30 -1.42 11.69
CA SER A 301 8.41 0.03 11.91
C SER A 301 9.19 0.71 10.78
N ASP A 302 10.33 0.15 10.41
CA ASP A 302 11.19 0.72 9.37
C ASP A 302 10.50 0.70 8.00
N VAL A 303 9.75 -0.36 7.69
CA VAL A 303 9.00 -0.49 6.43
C VAL A 303 7.87 0.52 6.36
N LEU A 304 7.04 0.66 7.41
CA LEU A 304 5.96 1.66 7.44
C LEU A 304 6.51 3.08 7.35
N ASN A 305 7.59 3.39 8.06
CA ASN A 305 8.21 4.72 7.99
C ASN A 305 8.81 5.00 6.61
N LYS A 306 9.51 4.03 6.00
CA LYS A 306 10.09 4.15 4.65
C LYS A 306 9.01 4.28 3.57
N SER A 307 7.89 3.60 3.73
CA SER A 307 6.77 3.70 2.78
C SER A 307 6.06 5.06 2.83
N GLY A 308 6.36 5.89 3.84
CA GLY A 308 5.74 7.20 4.01
C GLY A 308 4.44 7.18 4.81
N SER A 309 4.02 6.03 5.33
CA SER A 309 2.83 5.92 6.17
C SER A 309 2.88 6.83 7.40
N ASN A 310 1.74 7.36 7.77
CA ASN A 310 1.56 8.13 9.00
C ASN A 310 1.17 7.25 10.20
N ALA A 311 1.04 5.94 10.00
CA ALA A 311 0.62 4.99 11.04
C ALA A 311 1.52 5.00 12.29
N LEU A 312 2.79 5.42 12.17
CA LEU A 312 3.72 5.51 13.29
C LEU A 312 4.12 6.95 13.63
N LYS A 313 3.50 7.95 13.01
CA LYS A 313 3.77 9.36 13.26
C LYS A 313 2.86 9.91 14.35
N GLU A 314 3.41 10.75 15.19
CA GLU A 314 2.70 11.49 16.24
C GLU A 314 3.13 12.97 16.22
N THR A 315 2.31 13.82 16.79
CA THR A 315 2.70 15.18 17.15
C THR A 315 2.81 15.29 18.65
N ARG A 316 3.89 15.86 19.14
CA ARG A 316 4.06 16.17 20.57
C ARG A 316 4.19 17.66 20.77
N LEU A 317 3.62 18.15 21.88
CA LEU A 317 3.87 19.51 22.34
C LEU A 317 5.26 19.56 22.96
N GLN A 318 6.08 20.51 22.49
CA GLN A 318 7.39 20.80 23.05
C GLN A 318 7.44 22.26 23.46
N GLN A 319 7.97 22.53 24.64
CA GLN A 319 8.25 23.88 25.08
C GLN A 319 9.49 24.40 24.38
N THR A 320 9.35 25.50 23.64
CA THR A 320 10.41 26.06 22.79
C THR A 320 11.17 27.22 23.45
N SER A 321 10.70 27.70 24.59
CA SER A 321 11.38 28.75 25.34
C SER A 321 11.10 28.65 26.84
N ASN A 322 11.96 29.24 27.65
CA ASN A 322 11.77 29.40 29.09
C ASN A 322 10.53 30.25 29.46
N PHE A 323 9.92 30.91 28.48
CA PHE A 323 8.73 31.76 28.67
C PHE A 323 7.41 31.05 28.33
N GLY A 324 7.41 29.71 28.22
CA GLY A 324 6.18 28.94 28.12
C GLY A 324 5.54 28.86 26.72
N THR A 325 6.25 29.23 25.66
CA THR A 325 5.75 28.99 24.30
C THR A 325 5.85 27.51 23.95
N TRP A 326 4.74 26.96 23.43
CA TRP A 326 4.62 25.57 23.03
C TRP A 326 4.49 25.46 21.51
N THR A 327 5.18 24.50 20.93
CA THR A 327 5.03 24.15 19.52
C THR A 327 4.76 22.66 19.40
N THR A 328 4.11 22.27 18.32
CA THR A 328 3.93 20.87 17.96
C THR A 328 5.07 20.41 17.08
N ILE A 329 5.75 19.36 17.48
CA ILE A 329 6.79 18.72 16.66
C ILE A 329 6.29 17.36 16.16
N PRO A 330 6.53 17.02 14.91
CA PRO A 330 6.28 15.67 14.41
C PRO A 330 7.31 14.70 14.99
N ILE A 331 6.85 13.54 15.44
CA ILE A 331 7.69 12.42 15.88
C ILE A 331 7.38 11.21 15.02
N VAL A 332 8.42 10.55 14.56
CA VAL A 332 8.33 9.27 13.87
C VAL A 332 8.75 8.18 14.84
N ASN A 333 7.80 7.32 15.22
CA ASN A 333 8.08 6.24 16.15
C ASN A 333 8.73 5.05 15.44
N ARG A 334 9.71 4.45 16.12
CA ARG A 334 10.31 3.16 15.76
C ARG A 334 10.19 2.24 16.96
N PHE A 335 9.23 1.32 16.89
CA PHE A 335 8.96 0.41 17.99
C PHE A 335 9.92 -0.77 17.98
N ILE A 336 10.27 -1.26 19.18
CA ILE A 336 11.14 -2.41 19.39
C ILE A 336 10.32 -3.61 19.90
N LEU A 337 9.27 -3.35 20.69
CA LEU A 337 8.43 -4.39 21.29
C LEU A 337 7.08 -4.48 20.59
N PRO A 338 6.59 -5.68 20.27
CA PRO A 338 5.26 -5.87 19.68
C PRO A 338 4.14 -5.23 20.50
N ILE A 339 4.18 -5.36 21.82
CA ILE A 339 3.18 -4.75 22.71
C ILE A 339 3.16 -3.22 22.62
N SER A 340 4.32 -2.58 22.47
CA SER A 340 4.40 -1.12 22.34
C SER A 340 3.81 -0.66 21.01
N MET A 341 4.09 -1.37 19.92
CA MET A 341 3.47 -1.11 18.62
C MET A 341 1.96 -1.36 18.68
N GLN A 342 1.52 -2.47 19.25
CA GLN A 342 0.09 -2.77 19.40
C GLN A 342 -0.64 -1.67 20.16
N ASN A 343 -0.12 -1.23 21.30
CA ASN A 343 -0.74 -0.18 22.11
C ASN A 343 -0.83 1.14 21.33
N HIS A 344 0.20 1.48 20.57
CA HIS A 344 0.17 2.66 19.68
C HIS A 344 -0.91 2.53 18.61
N LEU A 345 -0.93 1.41 17.87
CA LEU A 345 -1.90 1.17 16.80
C LEU A 345 -3.34 1.11 17.33
N VAL A 346 -3.58 0.53 18.53
CA VAL A 346 -4.89 0.57 19.19
C VAL A 346 -5.31 2.01 19.50
N ARG A 347 -4.40 2.82 20.04
CA ARG A 347 -4.67 4.20 20.43
C ARG A 347 -5.06 5.10 19.25
N ILE A 348 -4.41 4.93 18.10
CA ILE A 348 -4.69 5.72 16.88
C ILE A 348 -5.79 5.10 16.01
N SER A 349 -6.17 3.86 16.31
CA SER A 349 -7.16 3.12 15.51
C SER A 349 -8.55 3.75 15.66
N LYS A 350 -9.13 4.14 14.54
CA LYS A 350 -10.49 4.66 14.47
C LYS A 350 -11.09 4.37 13.09
N PRO A 351 -12.41 4.22 13.00
CA PRO A 351 -13.08 4.12 11.70
C PRO A 351 -12.71 5.31 10.81
N GLY A 352 -12.28 5.03 9.57
CA GLY A 352 -11.85 6.06 8.62
C GLY A 352 -10.53 6.75 8.93
N GLY A 353 -9.75 6.24 9.88
CA GLY A 353 -8.40 6.73 10.16
C GLY A 353 -7.34 6.02 9.32
N VAL A 354 -6.09 6.52 9.42
CA VAL A 354 -4.89 5.91 8.83
C VAL A 354 -4.72 4.44 9.26
N VAL A 355 -5.21 4.11 10.45
CA VAL A 355 -5.20 2.75 10.99
C VAL A 355 -6.58 2.42 11.55
N TYR A 356 -7.07 1.22 11.29
CA TYR A 356 -8.22 0.67 12.02
C TYR A 356 -7.97 -0.77 12.43
N LYS A 357 -8.52 -1.15 13.59
CA LYS A 357 -8.39 -2.51 14.14
C LYS A 357 -9.52 -3.38 13.61
N THR A 358 -9.21 -4.57 13.11
CA THR A 358 -10.22 -5.52 12.59
C THR A 358 -10.56 -6.63 13.58
N ARG A 359 -9.69 -6.87 14.56
CA ARG A 359 -9.91 -7.84 15.65
C ARG A 359 -9.02 -7.54 16.87
#